data_1be916a516d1cf6d6964e752e46b0a36
#
_entry.id   1be916a516d1cf6d6964e752e46b0a36
#
_cell.length_a   1.000
_cell.length_b   1.000
_cell.length_c   1.000
_cell.angle_alpha   90.00
_cell.angle_beta   90.00
_cell.angle_gamma   90.00
#
_symmetry.space_group_name_H-M   'P 1'
#
loop_
_entity.id
_entity.type
_entity.pdbx_description
1 polymer ?
#
loop_
_entity_poly.entity_id
_entity_poly.type
_entity_poly.pdbx_seq_one_letter_code
_entity_poly.pdbx_strand_id
1 'polypeptide(L)'
;MAGETVVTVVGNLTADPELRYTQNGLPVANFTIASTPRNFDRQANEWKDGEALFLRASVWREFAEHVAGSLTKGMRVIAQGRLRQRSYQDREGNNRTAIELEVDEIGPSLRYATAQVTRAASTGGAAANAQQAWTPASEEPWSTPGSSTATDAWSTPGSFGDDTPF
;
A
#
# COMPACT_ATOMS: atom_id res chain seq x y z
N MET A 1 7.18 -22.54 1.41
CA MET A 1 7.64 -23.12 0.13
C MET A 1 8.66 -22.18 -0.45
N ALA A 2 9.89 -22.63 -0.56
CA ALA A 2 10.94 -21.84 -1.22
C ALA A 2 10.80 -22.01 -2.74
N GLY A 3 10.89 -20.93 -3.51
CA GLY A 3 10.94 -20.96 -4.97
C GLY A 3 9.83 -20.18 -5.70
N GLU A 4 8.94 -19.50 -5.01
CA GLU A 4 7.96 -18.61 -5.66
C GLU A 4 8.64 -17.29 -6.06
N THR A 5 8.43 -16.87 -7.32
CA THR A 5 8.96 -15.60 -7.80
C THR A 5 8.04 -14.47 -7.37
N VAL A 6 8.43 -13.76 -6.31
CA VAL A 6 7.70 -12.58 -5.80
C VAL A 6 8.23 -11.33 -6.50
N VAL A 7 7.33 -10.50 -6.99
CA VAL A 7 7.65 -9.23 -7.64
C VAL A 7 6.78 -8.11 -7.11
N THR A 8 7.31 -6.89 -7.16
CA THR A 8 6.55 -5.67 -6.88
C THR A 8 6.43 -4.88 -8.18
N VAL A 9 5.20 -4.52 -8.52
CA VAL A 9 4.88 -3.78 -9.74
C VAL A 9 4.21 -2.47 -9.39
N VAL A 10 4.65 -1.39 -10.02
CA VAL A 10 4.05 -0.07 -9.91
C VAL A 10 3.55 0.34 -11.29
N GLY A 11 2.28 0.68 -11.39
CA GLY A 11 1.69 1.05 -12.67
C GLY A 11 0.28 1.60 -12.52
N ASN A 12 -0.40 1.77 -13.63
CA ASN A 12 -1.77 2.26 -13.65
C ASN A 12 -2.73 1.17 -14.09
N LEU A 13 -3.92 1.15 -13.51
CA LEU A 13 -4.99 0.25 -13.95
C LEU A 13 -5.50 0.64 -15.33
N THR A 14 -5.58 -0.31 -16.25
CA THR A 14 -6.07 -0.08 -17.62
C THR A 14 -7.59 -0.05 -17.71
N ALA A 15 -8.25 -0.72 -16.77
CA ALA A 15 -9.70 -0.80 -16.62
C ALA A 15 -10.05 -0.98 -15.15
N ASP A 16 -11.33 -0.84 -14.81
CA ASP A 16 -11.83 -1.17 -13.48
C ASP A 16 -11.61 -2.65 -13.19
N PRO A 17 -11.27 -3.03 -11.92
CA PRO A 17 -11.18 -4.43 -11.54
C PRO A 17 -12.52 -5.15 -11.76
N GLU A 18 -12.47 -6.26 -12.46
CA GLU A 18 -13.65 -7.07 -12.77
C GLU A 18 -13.84 -8.13 -11.69
N LEU A 19 -14.83 -7.92 -10.84
CA LEU A 19 -15.22 -8.89 -9.81
C LEU A 19 -16.10 -9.99 -10.41
N ARG A 20 -15.72 -11.23 -10.22
CA ARG A 20 -16.47 -12.41 -10.62
C ARG A 20 -16.53 -13.41 -9.47
N TYR A 21 -17.52 -14.29 -9.51
CA TYR A 21 -17.64 -15.40 -8.58
C TYR A 21 -17.42 -16.71 -9.32
N THR A 22 -16.58 -17.56 -8.76
CA THR A 22 -16.36 -18.91 -9.29
C THR A 22 -17.60 -19.79 -9.05
N GLN A 23 -17.64 -20.97 -9.69
CA GLN A 23 -18.72 -21.94 -9.47
C GLN A 23 -18.90 -22.32 -7.99
N ASN A 24 -17.84 -22.24 -7.21
CA ASN A 24 -17.84 -22.51 -5.76
C ASN A 24 -18.17 -21.25 -4.92
N GLY A 25 -18.58 -20.15 -5.56
CA GLY A 25 -18.94 -18.91 -4.88
C GLY A 25 -17.75 -18.10 -4.36
N LEU A 26 -16.52 -18.42 -4.75
CA LEU A 26 -15.33 -17.65 -4.35
C LEU A 26 -15.20 -16.39 -5.22
N PRO A 27 -15.14 -15.19 -4.62
CA PRO A 27 -14.91 -13.98 -5.38
C PRO A 27 -13.45 -13.91 -5.88
N VAL A 28 -13.30 -13.46 -7.11
CA VAL A 28 -12.04 -13.17 -7.76
C VAL A 28 -12.15 -11.85 -8.52
N ALA A 29 -11.21 -10.95 -8.34
CA ALA A 29 -11.12 -9.72 -9.13
C ALA A 29 -9.93 -9.81 -10.07
N ASN A 30 -10.18 -9.55 -11.35
CA ASN A 30 -9.18 -9.54 -12.40
C ASN A 30 -9.00 -8.12 -12.92
N PHE A 31 -7.75 -7.73 -13.11
CA PHE A 31 -7.40 -6.42 -13.65
C PHE A 31 -6.05 -6.48 -14.35
N THR A 32 -5.70 -5.42 -15.07
CA THR A 32 -4.41 -5.29 -15.76
C THR A 32 -3.71 -4.04 -15.29
N ILE A 33 -2.44 -4.18 -14.92
CA ILE A 33 -1.57 -3.08 -14.53
C ILE A 33 -0.66 -2.76 -15.70
N ALA A 34 -0.68 -1.51 -16.17
CA ALA A 34 0.27 -1.00 -17.16
C ALA A 34 1.42 -0.31 -16.43
N SER A 35 2.60 -0.91 -16.51
CA SER A 35 3.84 -0.33 -15.98
C SER A 35 4.68 0.20 -17.14
N THR A 36 4.82 1.53 -17.22
CA THR A 36 5.58 2.19 -18.29
C THR A 36 6.88 2.71 -17.71
N PRO A 37 8.04 2.17 -18.12
CA PRO A 37 9.33 2.69 -17.71
C PRO A 37 9.59 4.03 -18.40
N ARG A 38 10.28 4.94 -17.70
CA ARG A 38 10.74 6.19 -18.31
C ARG A 38 12.25 6.14 -18.49
N ASN A 39 12.70 6.34 -19.71
CA ASN A 39 14.09 6.35 -20.08
C ASN A 39 14.53 7.78 -20.42
N PHE A 40 15.68 8.18 -19.92
CA PHE A 40 16.24 9.48 -20.27
C PHE A 40 17.00 9.39 -21.61
N ASP A 41 16.53 10.10 -22.61
CA ASP A 41 17.20 10.23 -23.89
C ASP A 41 18.26 11.34 -23.80
N ARG A 42 19.53 10.93 -23.77
CA ARG A 42 20.66 11.87 -23.65
C ARG A 42 20.84 12.74 -24.88
N GLN A 43 20.40 12.29 -26.06
CA GLN A 43 20.54 13.06 -27.29
C GLN A 43 19.50 14.17 -27.37
N ALA A 44 18.26 13.86 -26.98
CA ALA A 44 17.16 14.83 -26.95
C ALA A 44 17.09 15.59 -25.63
N ASN A 45 17.88 15.20 -24.61
CA ASN A 45 17.86 15.75 -23.25
C ASN A 45 16.46 15.78 -22.62
N GLU A 46 15.68 14.71 -22.87
CA GLU A 46 14.31 14.59 -22.40
C GLU A 46 14.00 13.17 -21.88
N TRP A 47 12.97 13.07 -21.04
CA TRP A 47 12.45 11.80 -20.58
C TRP A 47 11.42 11.26 -21.56
N LYS A 48 11.67 10.08 -22.13
CA LYS A 48 10.74 9.37 -23.02
C LYS A 48 10.14 8.17 -22.30
N ASP A 49 8.86 7.95 -22.53
CA ASP A 49 8.20 6.74 -22.08
C ASP A 49 8.67 5.55 -22.92
N GLY A 50 9.07 4.49 -22.25
CA GLY A 50 9.44 3.23 -22.89
C GLY A 50 8.21 2.38 -23.18
N GLU A 51 8.47 1.15 -23.63
CA GLU A 51 7.41 0.19 -23.90
C GLU A 51 6.68 -0.20 -22.60
N ALA A 52 5.35 -0.09 -22.61
CA ALA A 52 4.53 -0.42 -21.47
C ALA A 52 4.43 -1.94 -21.27
N LEU A 53 4.69 -2.40 -20.07
CA LEU A 53 4.43 -3.76 -19.64
C LEU A 53 2.98 -3.86 -19.14
N PHE A 54 2.17 -4.69 -19.81
CA PHE A 54 0.82 -5.01 -19.38
C PHE A 54 0.83 -6.33 -18.63
N LEU A 55 0.63 -6.26 -17.32
CA LEU A 55 0.62 -7.43 -16.47
C LEU A 55 -0.80 -7.72 -15.97
N ARG A 56 -1.33 -8.89 -16.32
CA ARG A 56 -2.59 -9.38 -15.79
C ARG A 56 -2.41 -9.76 -14.33
N ALA A 57 -3.34 -9.33 -13.49
CA ALA A 57 -3.31 -9.56 -12.07
C ALA A 57 -4.65 -10.09 -11.58
N SER A 58 -4.61 -10.93 -10.55
CA SER A 58 -5.79 -11.48 -9.89
C SER A 58 -5.64 -11.42 -8.39
N VAL A 59 -6.76 -11.18 -7.71
CA VAL A 59 -6.91 -11.25 -6.26
C VAL A 59 -8.12 -12.11 -5.93
N TRP A 60 -8.10 -12.76 -4.77
CA TRP A 60 -9.07 -13.77 -4.40
C TRP A 60 -9.76 -13.47 -3.09
N ARG A 61 -10.96 -14.02 -2.90
CA ARG A 61 -11.76 -13.98 -1.67
C ARG A 61 -12.18 -12.54 -1.32
N GLU A 62 -12.34 -12.26 -0.05
CA GLU A 62 -12.72 -10.95 0.49
C GLU A 62 -11.82 -9.80 -0.03
N PHE A 63 -10.55 -10.07 -0.22
CA PHE A 63 -9.61 -9.12 -0.80
C PHE A 63 -10.01 -8.68 -2.23
N ALA A 64 -10.61 -9.56 -3.02
CA ALA A 64 -11.14 -9.23 -4.35
C ALA A 64 -12.28 -8.21 -4.28
N GLU A 65 -13.15 -8.33 -3.30
CA GLU A 65 -14.26 -7.39 -3.08
C GLU A 65 -13.73 -6.02 -2.65
N HIS A 66 -12.74 -5.99 -1.76
CA HIS A 66 -12.09 -4.74 -1.34
C HIS A 66 -11.41 -4.02 -2.51
N VAL A 67 -10.70 -4.76 -3.34
CA VAL A 67 -10.02 -4.21 -4.52
C VAL A 67 -11.03 -3.67 -5.53
N ALA A 68 -12.08 -4.43 -5.83
CA ALA A 68 -13.12 -3.99 -6.77
C ALA A 68 -13.91 -2.77 -6.26
N GLY A 69 -14.09 -2.66 -4.94
CA GLY A 69 -14.77 -1.51 -4.32
C GLY A 69 -13.90 -0.26 -4.13
N SER A 70 -12.58 -0.40 -4.23
CA SER A 70 -11.65 0.69 -3.89
C SER A 70 -10.86 1.22 -5.08
N LEU A 71 -10.55 0.38 -6.06
CA LEU A 71 -9.68 0.74 -7.18
C LEU A 71 -10.49 0.92 -8.47
N THR A 72 -10.11 1.91 -9.26
CA THR A 72 -10.75 2.22 -10.54
C THR A 72 -9.73 2.41 -11.65
N LYS A 73 -10.21 2.39 -12.90
CA LYS A 73 -9.39 2.65 -14.09
C LYS A 73 -8.56 3.92 -13.95
N GLY A 74 -7.32 3.85 -14.35
CA GLY A 74 -6.40 4.99 -14.34
C GLY A 74 -5.69 5.21 -13.00
N MET A 75 -6.15 4.61 -11.90
CA MET A 75 -5.46 4.71 -10.61
C MET A 75 -4.07 4.12 -10.70
N ARG A 76 -3.10 4.84 -10.13
CA ARG A 76 -1.75 4.35 -9.92
C ARG A 76 -1.72 3.48 -8.68
N VAL A 77 -1.22 2.27 -8.83
CA VAL A 77 -1.17 1.26 -7.76
C VAL A 77 0.24 0.72 -7.57
N ILE A 78 0.49 0.23 -6.37
CA ILE A 78 1.65 -0.59 -6.02
C ILE A 78 1.10 -1.95 -5.68
N ALA A 79 1.51 -2.99 -6.40
CA ALA A 79 1.09 -4.35 -6.18
C ALA A 79 2.30 -5.24 -5.94
N GLN A 80 2.21 -6.11 -4.96
CA GLN A 80 3.16 -7.18 -4.68
C GLN A 80 2.44 -8.51 -4.81
N GLY A 81 3.11 -9.49 -5.41
CA GLY A 81 2.53 -10.81 -5.58
C GLY A 81 3.48 -11.78 -6.24
N ARG A 82 2.97 -12.94 -6.54
CA ARG A 82 3.70 -14.07 -7.12
C ARG A 82 3.43 -14.16 -8.61
N LEU A 83 4.48 -14.27 -9.42
CA LEU A 83 4.35 -14.55 -10.83
C LEU A 83 3.93 -16.00 -11.03
N ARG A 84 2.88 -16.20 -11.81
CA ARG A 84 2.37 -17.49 -12.22
C ARG A 84 2.43 -17.60 -13.74
N GLN A 85 3.02 -18.68 -14.22
CA GLN A 85 2.99 -19.01 -15.62
C GLN A 85 1.81 -19.95 -15.89
N ARG A 86 0.96 -19.56 -16.83
CA ARG A 86 -0.17 -20.37 -17.28
C ARG A 86 -0.02 -20.68 -18.75
N SER A 87 -0.03 -21.95 -19.09
CA SER A 87 -0.08 -22.41 -20.48
C SER A 87 -1.51 -22.72 -20.87
N TYR A 88 -1.94 -22.25 -22.03
CA TYR A 88 -3.25 -22.49 -22.58
C TYR A 88 -3.16 -22.66 -24.11
N GLN A 89 -4.15 -23.32 -24.70
CA GLN A 89 -4.29 -23.39 -26.13
C GLN A 89 -5.19 -22.26 -26.61
N ASP A 90 -4.74 -21.56 -27.66
CA ASP A 90 -5.59 -20.58 -28.34
C ASP A 90 -6.66 -21.29 -29.20
N ARG A 91 -7.56 -20.51 -29.80
CA ARG A 91 -8.63 -21.06 -30.64
C ARG A 91 -8.12 -21.77 -31.89
N GLU A 92 -6.88 -21.56 -32.25
CA GLU A 92 -6.19 -22.15 -33.41
C GLU A 92 -5.43 -23.43 -33.03
N GLY A 93 -5.43 -23.82 -31.74
CA GLY A 93 -4.77 -25.00 -31.22
C GLY A 93 -3.29 -24.78 -30.87
N ASN A 94 -2.77 -23.54 -30.96
CA ASN A 94 -1.40 -23.26 -30.60
C ASN A 94 -1.24 -23.13 -29.07
N ASN A 95 -0.15 -23.66 -28.54
CA ASN A 95 0.20 -23.49 -27.13
C ASN A 95 0.70 -22.06 -26.91
N ARG A 96 -0.01 -21.36 -26.00
CA ARG A 96 0.36 -20.00 -25.56
C ARG A 96 0.72 -20.03 -24.08
N THR A 97 1.63 -19.16 -23.72
CA THR A 97 2.04 -18.96 -22.34
C THR A 97 1.68 -17.54 -21.92
N ALA A 98 0.95 -17.41 -20.83
CA ALA A 98 0.68 -16.14 -20.18
C ALA A 98 1.38 -16.09 -18.82
N ILE A 99 1.92 -14.93 -18.50
CA ILE A 99 2.45 -14.62 -17.18
C ILE A 99 1.40 -13.76 -16.49
N GLU A 100 0.98 -14.20 -15.31
CA GLU A 100 -0.03 -13.53 -14.50
C GLU A 100 0.54 -13.26 -13.10
N LEU A 101 0.06 -12.21 -12.46
CA LEU A 101 0.41 -11.86 -11.09
C LEU A 101 -0.71 -12.28 -10.15
N GLU A 102 -0.44 -13.23 -9.30
CA GLU A 102 -1.30 -13.52 -8.15
C GLU A 102 -0.93 -12.57 -7.03
N VAL A 103 -1.81 -11.59 -6.78
CA VAL A 103 -1.51 -10.45 -5.90
C VAL A 103 -1.70 -10.86 -4.45
N ASP A 104 -0.67 -10.61 -3.64
CA ASP A 104 -0.70 -10.78 -2.19
C ASP A 104 -1.05 -9.45 -1.49
N GLU A 105 -0.56 -8.31 -2.02
CA GLU A 105 -0.82 -6.97 -1.51
C GLU A 105 -0.97 -5.96 -2.64
N ILE A 106 -1.95 -5.05 -2.52
CA ILE A 106 -2.15 -3.96 -3.47
C ILE A 106 -2.75 -2.75 -2.76
N GLY A 107 -2.33 -1.58 -3.18
CA GLY A 107 -2.89 -0.32 -2.72
C GLY A 107 -2.67 0.82 -3.70
N PRO A 108 -3.38 1.93 -3.55
CA PRO A 108 -3.15 3.13 -4.35
C PRO A 108 -1.78 3.72 -4.04
N SER A 109 -1.07 4.17 -5.08
CA SER A 109 0.17 4.91 -4.92
C SER A 109 -0.13 6.35 -4.55
N LEU A 110 0.41 6.81 -3.43
CA LEU A 110 0.23 8.19 -2.94
C LEU A 110 1.22 9.19 -3.55
N ARG A 111 2.02 8.78 -4.51
CA ARG A 111 3.03 9.67 -5.12
C ARG A 111 2.41 10.93 -5.74
N TYR A 112 1.20 10.81 -6.31
CA TYR A 112 0.48 11.90 -6.98
C TYR A 112 -0.99 12.00 -6.56
N ALA A 113 -1.36 11.33 -5.46
CA ALA A 113 -2.74 11.27 -4.98
C ALA A 113 -2.79 11.15 -3.46
N THR A 114 -3.96 11.40 -2.90
CA THR A 114 -4.28 11.14 -1.50
C THR A 114 -5.33 10.04 -1.43
N ALA A 115 -5.36 9.30 -0.33
CA ALA A 115 -6.37 8.26 -0.09
C ALA A 115 -6.87 8.34 1.35
N GLN A 116 -8.17 8.07 1.53
CA GLN A 116 -8.76 7.82 2.83
C GLN A 116 -8.99 6.34 2.98
N VAL A 117 -8.57 5.78 4.11
CA VAL A 117 -8.68 4.35 4.38
C VAL A 117 -9.77 4.13 5.42
N THR A 118 -10.75 3.31 5.05
CA THR A 118 -11.76 2.81 5.96
C THR A 118 -11.49 1.34 6.23
N ARG A 119 -11.40 0.98 7.51
CA ARG A 119 -11.18 -0.41 7.88
C ARG A 119 -12.42 -1.24 7.53
N ALA A 120 -12.23 -2.31 6.76
CA ALA A 120 -13.29 -3.27 6.50
C ALA A 120 -13.70 -3.97 7.81
N ALA A 121 -15.01 -4.14 8.02
CA ALA A 121 -15.50 -4.93 9.13
C ALA A 121 -15.13 -6.40 8.88
N SER A 122 -14.42 -7.02 9.82
CA SER A 122 -14.14 -8.46 9.73
C SER A 122 -15.46 -9.22 9.88
N THR A 123 -15.86 -9.98 8.86
CA THR A 123 -17.01 -10.90 8.89
C THR A 123 -16.69 -12.17 9.68
N GLY A 124 -16.20 -12.02 10.90
CA GLY A 124 -15.83 -13.17 11.73
C GLY A 124 -15.53 -12.77 13.17
N GLY A 125 -16.57 -12.47 13.92
CA GLY A 125 -16.40 -12.21 15.35
C GLY A 125 -17.63 -11.51 15.91
N ALA A 126 -18.40 -12.24 16.69
CA ALA A 126 -19.54 -11.75 17.45
C ALA A 126 -19.28 -10.41 18.09
N ALA A 127 -20.26 -9.54 18.02
CA ALA A 127 -20.34 -8.29 18.73
C ALA A 127 -19.89 -8.44 20.18
N ALA A 128 -18.69 -7.99 20.50
CA ALA A 128 -18.33 -7.56 21.82
C ALA A 128 -18.42 -6.04 21.81
N ASN A 129 -19.56 -5.59 22.30
CA ASN A 129 -19.85 -4.24 22.70
C ASN A 129 -18.71 -3.74 23.61
N ALA A 130 -17.89 -2.87 23.08
CA ALA A 130 -16.98 -2.09 23.90
C ALA A 130 -17.04 -0.65 23.43
N GLN A 131 -18.16 -0.01 23.71
CA GLN A 131 -18.16 1.39 24.07
C GLN A 131 -17.34 1.51 25.37
N GLN A 132 -16.04 1.50 25.25
CA GLN A 132 -15.20 2.13 26.24
C GLN A 132 -14.99 3.56 25.76
N ALA A 133 -15.89 4.41 26.22
CA ALA A 133 -15.60 5.81 26.35
C ALA A 133 -14.23 5.93 27.04
N TRP A 134 -13.28 6.54 26.37
CA TRP A 134 -12.07 7.02 27.00
C TRP A 134 -12.50 8.10 27.98
N THR A 135 -12.63 7.74 29.23
CA THR A 135 -12.51 8.70 30.33
C THR A 135 -11.02 8.97 30.49
N PRO A 136 -10.58 10.24 30.43
CA PRO A 136 -9.21 10.55 30.79
C PRO A 136 -9.07 10.17 32.27
N ALA A 137 -8.21 9.22 32.56
CA ALA A 137 -7.80 8.91 33.89
C ALA A 137 -7.03 10.14 34.40
N SER A 138 -7.71 10.96 35.18
CA SER A 138 -7.07 11.88 36.11
C SER A 138 -6.40 11.04 37.17
N GLU A 139 -5.20 11.47 37.52
CA GLU A 139 -4.35 11.04 38.62
C GLU A 139 -3.24 10.06 38.22
N GLU A 140 -2.12 10.71 37.98
CA GLU A 140 -0.82 10.06 37.99
C GLU A 140 -0.47 9.68 39.44
N PRO A 141 -0.05 8.43 39.71
CA PRO A 141 0.34 7.99 41.04
C PRO A 141 1.72 8.49 41.50
N TRP A 142 2.25 9.54 40.91
CA TRP A 142 3.59 10.05 41.24
C TRP A 142 3.62 11.42 41.90
N SER A 143 2.50 12.01 42.29
CA SER A 143 2.49 13.21 43.08
C SER A 143 2.71 12.87 44.56
N THR A 144 3.95 12.80 44.97
CA THR A 144 4.31 12.87 46.37
C THR A 144 4.07 14.30 46.90
N PRO A 145 3.31 14.49 47.96
CA PRO A 145 3.22 15.79 48.62
C PRO A 145 4.46 15.96 49.50
N GLY A 146 5.32 16.85 49.12
CA GLY A 146 6.52 17.16 49.88
C GLY A 146 7.12 18.45 49.39
N SER A 147 6.70 19.55 50.08
CA SER A 147 7.26 20.86 50.06
C SER A 147 8.78 20.88 49.99
N SER A 148 9.32 21.68 49.10
CA SER A 148 10.30 22.71 49.50
C SER A 148 10.73 23.54 48.32
N THR A 149 10.55 24.81 48.48
CA THR A 149 11.22 25.92 47.82
C THR A 149 12.67 25.58 47.49
N ALA A 150 12.97 25.45 46.21
CA ALA A 150 14.31 25.62 45.72
C ALA A 150 14.24 26.52 44.49
N THR A 151 14.68 27.71 44.72
CA THR A 151 14.94 28.83 43.86
C THR A 151 15.50 28.44 42.51
N ASP A 152 14.95 29.12 41.54
CA ASP A 152 15.46 29.28 40.16
C ASP A 152 16.98 29.34 40.04
N ALA A 153 17.56 28.26 39.57
CA ALA A 153 18.98 28.22 39.23
C ALA A 153 19.25 28.32 37.70
N TRP A 154 18.24 28.68 36.91
CA TRP A 154 18.34 28.74 35.44
C TRP A 154 18.06 30.12 34.83
N SER A 155 17.98 31.17 35.68
CA SER A 155 17.75 32.54 35.20
C SER A 155 18.98 33.44 35.45
N THR A 156 20.16 33.02 35.02
CA THR A 156 21.26 33.92 34.81
C THR A 156 21.71 33.87 33.35
N PRO A 157 21.55 34.92 32.56
CA PRO A 157 22.18 35.00 31.24
C PRO A 157 23.67 35.22 31.46
N GLY A 158 24.43 34.15 31.33
CA GLY A 158 25.88 34.22 31.26
C GLY A 158 26.30 34.83 29.93
N SER A 159 26.92 35.98 29.99
CA SER A 159 27.61 36.60 28.88
C SER A 159 28.73 35.68 28.39
N PHE A 160 28.57 35.14 27.22
CA PHE A 160 29.69 34.50 26.51
C PHE A 160 30.58 35.61 25.93
N GLY A 161 31.72 35.86 26.57
CA GLY A 161 32.77 36.66 26.01
C GLY A 161 33.36 36.00 24.76
N ASP A 162 33.50 36.84 23.80
CA ASP A 162 34.23 36.68 22.58
C ASP A 162 35.70 36.35 22.88
N ASP A 163 36.13 35.12 22.58
CA ASP A 163 37.54 34.78 22.43
C ASP A 163 37.63 33.52 21.54
N THR A 164 37.72 33.75 20.26
CA THR A 164 38.28 32.80 19.31
C THR A 164 39.78 33.05 19.19
N PRO A 165 40.64 32.04 19.36
CA PRO A 165 41.91 31.98 18.67
C PRO A 165 41.97 30.79 17.71
N PHE A 166 42.20 31.12 16.46
CA PHE A 166 42.74 30.33 15.35
C PHE A 166 41.90 29.15 14.85
#